data_a9d0930bd7ce05a99e44f3ddca6d1c07
#
_entry.id   a9d0930bd7ce05a99e44f3ddca6d1c07
#
_cell.length_a   1.000
_cell.length_b   1.000
_cell.length_c   1.000
_cell.angle_alpha   90.00
_cell.angle_beta   90.00
_cell.angle_gamma   90.00
#
_symmetry.space_group_name_H-M   'P 1'
#
loop_
_entity.id
_entity.type
_entity.pdbx_description
1 polymer ?
#
loop_
_entity_poly.entity_id
_entity_poly.type
_entity_poly.pdbx_seq_one_letter_code
_entity_poly.pdbx_strand_id
1 'polypeptide(L)'
;MTAPVDLTQANYRTLLLGMKASKTYHYQIVASTASGQCTSPDYTITTGALANGLPQITLSTMNASEVYGGFLITGQYVSNAGSSGSPAYILDADGDFVWWYNISTDVTGVRMSYDGTHMWINAANVPQGTAVVHRVTMDGMTDDNYSTQLANMNHQLTILPDETVAFYAYNSQIGCEDVKEMAPDGGVKTLVNAQAAEGSTGSCHLNNIEYSAMDDTEVFSDLDHNCVVKIGRDGKTVWVLNGTTSNFTGDTWAGGQHGIHVLGLDDFVIFNNENATAGGPVGGTGGGNGQSMAIEEKLDLTGKMVTRAWSFKPNPSISNAVMGDVQRLSNGNTIVAFSTAGALDEVDSSGNVVQELTWPLGASFGYIEKRATLYGPPPK
;
A
#
# COMPACT_ATOMS: atom_id res chain seq x y z
N MET A 1 -6.06 23.50 -6.87
CA MET A 1 -4.94 22.54 -6.98
C MET A 1 -3.91 23.12 -7.92
N THR A 2 -2.62 22.89 -7.69
CA THR A 2 -1.54 23.34 -8.58
C THR A 2 -0.89 22.11 -9.22
N ALA A 3 -0.87 22.06 -10.55
CA ALA A 3 -0.14 21.05 -11.31
C ALA A 3 1.24 21.63 -11.67
N PRO A 4 2.35 21.03 -11.24
CA PRO A 4 3.70 21.48 -11.63
C PRO A 4 3.93 21.20 -13.11
N VAL A 5 4.69 22.08 -13.77
CA VAL A 5 5.10 21.90 -15.16
C VAL A 5 6.60 21.66 -15.17
N ASP A 6 7.02 20.52 -15.73
CA ASP A 6 8.43 20.23 -15.92
C ASP A 6 8.97 21.02 -17.12
N LEU A 7 9.78 22.01 -16.83
CA LEU A 7 10.37 22.89 -17.86
C LEU A 7 11.48 22.21 -18.68
N THR A 8 11.92 21.02 -18.27
CA THR A 8 12.91 20.22 -19.03
C THR A 8 12.26 19.40 -20.14
N GLN A 9 10.94 19.17 -20.03
CA GLN A 9 10.20 18.41 -21.04
C GLN A 9 9.89 19.25 -22.29
N ALA A 10 9.99 18.62 -23.44
CA ALA A 10 9.59 19.26 -24.69
C ALA A 10 8.09 19.65 -24.63
N ASN A 11 7.79 20.88 -25.08
CA ASN A 11 6.44 21.45 -25.10
C ASN A 11 5.80 21.68 -23.72
N TYR A 12 6.55 21.65 -22.63
CA TYR A 12 6.09 21.98 -21.27
C TYR A 12 4.77 21.29 -20.88
N ARG A 13 4.66 19.99 -21.14
CA ARG A 13 3.45 19.21 -20.84
C ARG A 13 3.33 18.95 -19.34
N THR A 14 2.09 18.96 -18.86
CA THR A 14 1.74 18.45 -17.54
C THR A 14 0.36 17.78 -17.59
N LEU A 15 0.11 16.86 -16.65
CA LEU A 15 -1.21 16.28 -16.46
C LEU A 15 -1.97 17.09 -15.41
N LEU A 16 -3.25 17.26 -15.60
CA LEU A 16 -4.16 17.78 -14.58
C LEU A 16 -4.80 16.59 -13.87
N LEU A 17 -4.17 16.15 -12.79
CA LEU A 17 -4.58 14.99 -12.00
C LEU A 17 -5.62 15.38 -10.93
N GLY A 18 -6.39 14.39 -10.44
CA GLY A 18 -7.37 14.58 -9.37
C GLY A 18 -8.67 15.24 -9.81
N MET A 19 -8.99 15.22 -11.10
CA MET A 19 -10.26 15.74 -11.61
C MET A 19 -11.36 14.69 -11.56
N LYS A 20 -12.53 15.06 -11.01
CA LYS A 20 -13.74 14.24 -10.96
C LYS A 20 -14.39 14.10 -12.33
N ALA A 21 -15.08 13.00 -12.56
CA ALA A 21 -15.83 12.77 -13.79
C ALA A 21 -17.01 13.75 -13.97
N SER A 22 -17.36 14.06 -15.21
CA SER A 22 -18.50 14.92 -15.61
C SER A 22 -18.51 16.29 -14.95
N LYS A 23 -17.34 16.91 -14.76
CA LYS A 23 -17.17 18.26 -14.19
C LYS A 23 -16.47 19.18 -15.16
N THR A 24 -16.83 20.47 -15.10
CA THR A 24 -16.09 21.53 -15.80
C THR A 24 -15.17 22.21 -14.82
N TYR A 25 -13.90 22.30 -15.17
CA TYR A 25 -12.85 22.95 -14.40
C TYR A 25 -12.34 24.19 -15.12
N HIS A 26 -11.97 25.19 -14.35
CA HIS A 26 -11.26 26.38 -14.80
C HIS A 26 -9.78 26.25 -14.46
N TYR A 27 -8.90 26.64 -15.36
CA TYR A 27 -7.46 26.64 -15.11
C TYR A 27 -6.77 27.83 -15.74
N GLN A 28 -5.66 28.23 -15.13
CA GLN A 28 -4.76 29.28 -15.63
C GLN A 28 -3.32 28.76 -15.59
N ILE A 29 -2.50 29.23 -16.51
CA ILE A 29 -1.08 28.99 -16.51
C ILE A 29 -0.41 30.16 -15.81
N VAL A 30 0.41 29.87 -14.80
CA VAL A 30 1.14 30.86 -14.03
C VAL A 30 2.63 30.65 -14.26
N ALA A 31 3.30 31.62 -14.82
CA ALA A 31 4.74 31.62 -15.02
C ALA A 31 5.41 32.65 -14.10
N SER A 32 6.35 32.18 -13.26
CA SER A 32 7.11 33.03 -12.35
C SER A 32 8.54 33.19 -12.89
N THR A 33 9.02 34.42 -12.97
CA THR A 33 10.37 34.79 -13.40
C THR A 33 11.03 35.69 -12.35
N ALA A 34 12.32 35.97 -12.50
CA ALA A 34 13.04 36.91 -11.66
C ALA A 34 12.46 38.34 -11.72
N SER A 35 11.78 38.70 -12.83
CA SER A 35 11.19 40.01 -13.07
C SER A 35 9.69 40.12 -12.68
N GLY A 36 9.06 39.03 -12.26
CA GLY A 36 7.66 39.02 -11.88
C GLY A 36 6.90 37.77 -12.31
N GLN A 37 5.58 37.79 -12.12
CA GLN A 37 4.66 36.72 -12.45
C GLN A 37 3.75 37.13 -13.61
N CYS A 38 3.55 36.21 -14.55
CA CYS A 38 2.58 36.31 -15.63
C CYS A 38 1.52 35.22 -15.47
N THR A 39 0.26 35.58 -15.68
CA THR A 39 -0.88 34.68 -15.64
C THR A 39 -1.63 34.69 -16.96
N SER A 40 -1.95 33.52 -17.50
CA SER A 40 -2.75 33.41 -18.72
C SER A 40 -4.21 33.84 -18.50
N PRO A 41 -4.99 34.00 -19.58
CA PRO A 41 -6.44 34.01 -19.46
C PRO A 41 -6.97 32.74 -18.76
N ASP A 42 -8.22 32.79 -18.33
CA ASP A 42 -8.93 31.61 -17.80
C ASP A 42 -9.33 30.69 -18.96
N TYR A 43 -9.02 29.41 -18.80
CA TYR A 43 -9.41 28.33 -19.72
C TYR A 43 -10.32 27.34 -19.03
N THR A 44 -11.11 26.59 -19.78
CA THR A 44 -11.98 25.55 -19.26
C THR A 44 -11.68 24.19 -19.87
N ILE A 45 -11.86 23.14 -19.07
CA ILE A 45 -11.84 21.75 -19.50
C ILE A 45 -13.01 21.00 -18.85
N THR A 46 -13.70 20.16 -19.60
CA THR A 46 -14.77 19.31 -19.08
C THR A 46 -14.34 17.85 -19.16
N THR A 47 -14.39 17.15 -18.03
CA THR A 47 -14.04 15.74 -17.94
C THR A 47 -15.16 14.86 -18.47
N GLY A 48 -14.79 13.66 -18.97
CA GLY A 48 -15.72 12.63 -19.42
C GLY A 48 -16.54 12.01 -18.28
N ALA A 49 -17.47 11.13 -18.65
CA ALA A 49 -18.27 10.37 -17.70
C ALA A 49 -17.40 9.33 -16.95
N LEU A 50 -17.88 8.90 -15.78
CA LEU A 50 -17.31 7.80 -15.02
C LEU A 50 -17.39 6.50 -15.82
N ALA A 51 -16.36 5.67 -15.76
CA ALA A 51 -16.37 4.37 -16.40
C ALA A 51 -17.37 3.41 -15.72
N ASN A 52 -17.91 2.49 -16.51
CA ASN A 52 -18.69 1.38 -15.96
C ASN A 52 -17.77 0.37 -15.29
N GLY A 53 -18.30 -0.32 -14.26
CA GLY A 53 -17.58 -1.41 -13.58
C GLY A 53 -16.74 -0.97 -12.36
N LEU A 54 -16.71 0.32 -12.04
CA LEU A 54 -16.15 0.78 -10.77
C LEU A 54 -17.08 0.43 -9.59
N PRO A 55 -16.55 0.06 -8.43
CA PRO A 55 -17.37 -0.27 -7.26
C PRO A 55 -18.15 0.95 -6.76
N GLN A 56 -19.33 0.70 -6.18
CA GLN A 56 -20.07 1.75 -5.48
C GLN A 56 -19.54 1.85 -4.06
N ILE A 57 -18.85 2.94 -3.76
CA ILE A 57 -18.25 3.20 -2.46
C ILE A 57 -19.12 4.21 -1.72
N THR A 58 -19.37 3.97 -0.43
CA THR A 58 -20.06 4.89 0.44
C THR A 58 -19.07 5.57 1.38
N LEU A 59 -19.12 6.89 1.43
CA LEU A 59 -18.33 7.71 2.34
C LEU A 59 -19.22 8.19 3.49
N SER A 60 -18.75 8.01 4.72
CA SER A 60 -19.34 8.55 5.95
C SER A 60 -18.29 9.38 6.67
N THR A 61 -18.57 10.66 6.91
CA THR A 61 -17.66 11.56 7.60
C THR A 61 -18.23 11.94 8.97
N MET A 62 -17.54 11.58 10.05
CA MET A 62 -17.94 11.84 11.44
C MET A 62 -17.38 13.18 11.91
N ASN A 63 -16.15 13.51 11.51
CA ASN A 63 -15.51 14.78 11.88
C ASN A 63 -14.69 15.35 10.71
N ALA A 64 -15.33 16.17 9.88
CA ALA A 64 -14.72 16.74 8.67
C ALA A 64 -13.50 17.64 8.94
N SER A 65 -13.39 18.23 10.13
CA SER A 65 -12.26 19.10 10.48
C SER A 65 -10.97 18.32 10.78
N GLU A 66 -11.04 17.04 11.03
CA GLU A 66 -9.92 16.17 11.38
C GLU A 66 -9.51 15.22 10.24
N VAL A 67 -10.32 15.15 9.18
CA VAL A 67 -9.99 14.30 8.00
C VAL A 67 -8.73 14.82 7.32
N TYR A 68 -7.81 13.91 7.02
CA TYR A 68 -6.56 14.22 6.32
C TYR A 68 -6.78 14.78 4.91
N GLY A 69 -7.83 14.33 4.24
CA GLY A 69 -8.07 14.65 2.84
C GLY A 69 -7.15 13.88 1.88
N GLY A 70 -6.72 14.54 0.79
CA GLY A 70 -5.83 13.92 -0.21
C GLY A 70 -6.47 12.81 -1.02
N PHE A 71 -5.68 11.80 -1.40
CA PHE A 71 -6.04 10.78 -2.36
C PHE A 71 -5.77 9.38 -1.79
N LEU A 72 -6.73 8.48 -1.93
CA LEU A 72 -6.61 7.07 -1.60
C LEU A 72 -6.37 6.26 -2.89
N ILE A 73 -5.29 5.54 -2.94
CA ILE A 73 -4.88 4.66 -4.04
C ILE A 73 -5.10 3.22 -3.60
N THR A 74 -5.82 2.43 -4.39
CA THR A 74 -6.07 1.00 -4.15
C THR A 74 -6.60 0.32 -5.41
N GLY A 75 -6.97 -0.95 -5.32
CA GLY A 75 -7.59 -1.68 -6.40
C GLY A 75 -8.60 -2.70 -5.90
N GLN A 76 -9.43 -3.21 -6.78
CA GLN A 76 -10.42 -4.21 -6.41
C GLN A 76 -9.79 -5.60 -6.37
N TYR A 77 -9.76 -6.22 -5.19
CA TYR A 77 -9.13 -7.52 -4.96
C TYR A 77 -10.03 -8.67 -5.40
N VAL A 78 -11.31 -8.64 -5.02
CA VAL A 78 -12.29 -9.65 -5.46
C VAL A 78 -13.41 -8.94 -6.19
N SER A 79 -13.59 -9.28 -7.45
CA SER A 79 -14.63 -8.77 -8.30
C SER A 79 -15.79 -9.77 -8.36
N ASN A 80 -16.97 -9.37 -7.90
CA ASN A 80 -18.22 -10.10 -8.22
C ASN A 80 -18.64 -9.88 -9.67
N ALA A 81 -17.85 -9.13 -10.45
CA ALA A 81 -18.23 -8.65 -11.77
C ALA A 81 -17.91 -9.61 -12.94
N GLY A 82 -17.52 -10.87 -12.68
CA GLY A 82 -17.22 -11.83 -13.76
C GLY A 82 -15.98 -11.45 -14.56
N SER A 83 -15.80 -11.97 -15.74
CA SER A 83 -14.61 -11.95 -16.59
C SER A 83 -14.12 -10.59 -17.13
N SER A 84 -14.52 -9.47 -16.57
CA SER A 84 -14.15 -8.13 -17.08
C SER A 84 -12.90 -7.49 -16.46
N GLY A 85 -12.19 -8.22 -15.58
CA GLY A 85 -11.01 -7.70 -14.86
C GLY A 85 -11.40 -6.81 -13.67
N SER A 86 -10.38 -6.34 -12.97
CA SER A 86 -10.54 -5.49 -11.78
C SER A 86 -9.85 -4.15 -11.96
N PRO A 87 -10.45 -3.04 -11.50
CA PRO A 87 -9.83 -1.73 -11.56
C PRO A 87 -8.82 -1.51 -10.44
N ALA A 88 -7.67 -0.92 -10.79
CA ALA A 88 -6.91 -0.06 -9.90
C ALA A 88 -7.53 1.33 -9.96
N TYR A 89 -7.60 2.07 -8.84
CA TYR A 89 -8.24 3.38 -8.83
C TYR A 89 -7.72 4.31 -7.74
N ILE A 90 -8.00 5.59 -7.94
CA ILE A 90 -7.74 6.65 -6.97
C ILE A 90 -9.07 7.32 -6.61
N LEU A 91 -9.32 7.44 -5.31
CA LEU A 91 -10.40 8.23 -4.74
C LEU A 91 -9.85 9.54 -4.18
N ASP A 92 -10.61 10.62 -4.31
CA ASP A 92 -10.32 11.86 -3.58
C ASP A 92 -10.92 11.85 -2.16
N ALA A 93 -10.79 12.96 -1.45
CA ALA A 93 -11.28 13.10 -0.08
C ALA A 93 -12.81 13.03 0.05
N ASP A 94 -13.54 13.23 -1.03
CA ASP A 94 -15.01 13.13 -1.08
C ASP A 94 -15.47 11.71 -1.47
N GLY A 95 -14.53 10.78 -1.71
CA GLY A 95 -14.82 9.41 -2.16
C GLY A 95 -15.11 9.29 -3.65
N ASP A 96 -14.87 10.35 -4.43
CA ASP A 96 -15.07 10.34 -5.88
C ASP A 96 -13.87 9.76 -6.61
N PHE A 97 -14.12 8.95 -7.66
CA PHE A 97 -13.07 8.43 -8.52
C PHE A 97 -12.46 9.54 -9.36
N VAL A 98 -11.13 9.67 -9.29
CA VAL A 98 -10.36 10.68 -10.04
C VAL A 98 -9.33 10.05 -10.99
N TRP A 99 -9.11 8.75 -10.89
CA TRP A 99 -8.29 7.95 -11.79
C TRP A 99 -8.68 6.49 -11.69
N TRP A 100 -8.58 5.71 -12.79
CA TRP A 100 -8.77 4.26 -12.80
C TRP A 100 -8.10 3.62 -14.00
N TYR A 101 -7.71 2.36 -13.84
CA TYR A 101 -7.16 1.51 -14.89
C TYR A 101 -7.56 0.06 -14.66
N ASN A 102 -8.09 -0.62 -15.70
CA ASN A 102 -8.53 -2.00 -15.59
C ASN A 102 -7.43 -2.96 -16.03
N ILE A 103 -7.19 -4.00 -15.23
CA ILE A 103 -6.38 -5.16 -15.62
C ILE A 103 -7.24 -6.43 -15.64
N SER A 104 -6.74 -7.48 -16.28
CA SER A 104 -7.53 -8.69 -16.55
C SER A 104 -7.70 -9.64 -15.34
N THR A 105 -7.21 -9.26 -14.16
CA THR A 105 -7.22 -10.09 -12.95
C THR A 105 -7.43 -9.23 -11.70
N ASP A 106 -7.65 -9.87 -10.55
CA ASP A 106 -7.84 -9.18 -9.27
C ASP A 106 -6.59 -8.38 -8.88
N VAL A 107 -6.80 -7.15 -8.41
CA VAL A 107 -5.71 -6.25 -7.99
C VAL A 107 -5.40 -6.47 -6.52
N THR A 108 -4.20 -6.95 -6.20
CA THR A 108 -3.74 -7.11 -4.81
C THR A 108 -3.09 -5.85 -4.26
N GLY A 109 -2.33 -5.13 -5.09
CA GLY A 109 -1.66 -3.90 -4.66
C GLY A 109 -1.58 -2.87 -5.78
N VAL A 110 -1.61 -1.61 -5.38
CA VAL A 110 -1.40 -0.45 -6.26
C VAL A 110 -0.47 0.51 -5.55
N ARG A 111 0.59 0.90 -6.22
CA ARG A 111 1.54 1.90 -5.70
C ARG A 111 1.84 2.93 -6.78
N MET A 112 1.82 4.20 -6.43
CA MET A 112 2.29 5.25 -7.32
C MET A 112 3.82 5.28 -7.30
N SER A 113 4.47 5.46 -8.46
CA SER A 113 5.91 5.71 -8.54
C SER A 113 6.31 6.88 -7.64
N TYR A 114 7.55 6.88 -7.18
CA TYR A 114 8.03 7.89 -6.24
C TYR A 114 7.92 9.31 -6.85
N ASP A 115 8.21 9.43 -8.13
CA ASP A 115 8.10 10.69 -8.88
C ASP A 115 6.66 11.08 -9.24
N GLY A 116 5.67 10.22 -9.00
CA GLY A 116 4.25 10.46 -9.29
C GLY A 116 3.87 10.36 -10.77
N THR A 117 4.71 9.78 -11.62
CA THR A 117 4.45 9.71 -13.08
C THR A 117 3.78 8.43 -13.54
N HIS A 118 3.86 7.36 -12.75
CA HIS A 118 3.32 6.05 -13.08
C HIS A 118 2.56 5.42 -11.91
N MET A 119 1.72 4.49 -12.25
CA MET A 119 1.05 3.61 -11.32
C MET A 119 1.55 2.18 -11.51
N TRP A 120 2.10 1.57 -10.46
CA TRP A 120 2.40 0.16 -10.40
C TRP A 120 1.17 -0.59 -9.91
N ILE A 121 0.71 -1.55 -10.69
CA ILE A 121 -0.48 -2.35 -10.41
C ILE A 121 -0.06 -3.80 -10.40
N ASN A 122 -0.21 -4.47 -9.26
CA ASN A 122 0.10 -5.88 -9.18
C ASN A 122 -1.13 -6.72 -8.84
N ALA A 123 -1.20 -7.83 -9.52
CA ALA A 123 -2.14 -8.89 -9.27
C ALA A 123 -1.35 -10.16 -9.00
N ALA A 124 -1.09 -10.40 -7.74
CA ALA A 124 -0.45 -11.62 -7.30
C ALA A 124 -1.53 -12.63 -6.98
N ASN A 125 -1.70 -13.61 -7.84
CA ASN A 125 -2.62 -14.69 -7.56
C ASN A 125 -1.84 -15.80 -6.79
N VAL A 126 -2.24 -16.07 -5.57
CA VAL A 126 -1.80 -17.29 -4.89
C VAL A 126 -2.61 -18.44 -5.49
N PRO A 127 -2.02 -19.39 -6.17
CA PRO A 127 -0.70 -20.01 -5.96
C PRO A 127 0.34 -19.58 -6.99
N GLN A 128 1.52 -19.41 -6.47
CA GLN A 128 2.86 -19.28 -7.04
C GLN A 128 3.00 -19.34 -8.57
N GLY A 129 3.59 -18.30 -9.14
CA GLY A 129 4.07 -18.29 -10.50
C GLY A 129 3.26 -17.48 -11.50
N THR A 130 2.22 -16.78 -11.06
CA THR A 130 1.32 -16.04 -11.97
C THR A 130 1.15 -14.57 -11.59
N ALA A 131 2.18 -13.95 -11.00
CA ALA A 131 2.13 -12.51 -10.77
C ALA A 131 1.96 -11.76 -12.10
N VAL A 132 1.01 -10.87 -12.16
CA VAL A 132 0.81 -9.92 -13.25
C VAL A 132 1.13 -8.55 -12.70
N VAL A 133 2.14 -7.89 -13.30
CA VAL A 133 2.58 -6.58 -12.86
C VAL A 133 2.62 -5.63 -14.04
N HIS A 134 1.92 -4.51 -13.90
CA HIS A 134 1.84 -3.44 -14.88
C HIS A 134 2.42 -2.16 -14.28
N ARG A 135 3.13 -1.38 -15.10
CA ARG A 135 3.48 0.00 -14.82
C ARG A 135 2.80 0.90 -15.84
N VAL A 136 1.80 1.64 -15.39
CA VAL A 136 0.93 2.44 -16.25
C VAL A 136 1.22 3.93 -16.04
N THR A 137 1.41 4.69 -17.11
CA THR A 137 1.53 6.16 -16.99
C THR A 137 0.25 6.76 -16.42
N MET A 138 0.37 7.89 -15.70
CA MET A 138 -0.80 8.53 -15.07
C MET A 138 -1.84 9.05 -16.07
N ASP A 139 -1.51 9.18 -17.36
CA ASP A 139 -2.46 9.45 -18.45
C ASP A 139 -3.09 8.17 -19.02
N GLY A 140 -2.66 6.99 -18.56
CA GLY A 140 -3.17 5.70 -19.03
C GLY A 140 -2.79 5.34 -20.48
N MET A 141 -1.87 6.08 -21.12
CA MET A 141 -1.52 5.91 -22.52
C MET A 141 -0.44 4.87 -22.77
N THR A 142 0.38 4.58 -21.76
CA THR A 142 1.44 3.57 -21.81
C THR A 142 1.24 2.57 -20.69
N ASP A 143 1.32 1.29 -21.03
CA ASP A 143 1.22 0.16 -20.12
C ASP A 143 2.39 -0.79 -20.37
N ASP A 144 3.36 -0.75 -19.47
CA ASP A 144 4.54 -1.62 -19.51
C ASP A 144 4.27 -2.86 -18.64
N ASN A 145 4.47 -4.05 -19.21
CA ASN A 145 4.29 -5.31 -18.49
C ASN A 145 5.62 -5.78 -17.86
N TYR A 146 5.67 -5.83 -16.55
CA TYR A 146 6.82 -6.27 -15.76
C TYR A 146 6.68 -7.67 -15.17
N SER A 147 5.68 -8.45 -15.58
CA SER A 147 5.40 -9.77 -15.04
C SER A 147 6.57 -10.76 -15.17
N THR A 148 7.46 -10.56 -16.15
CA THR A 148 8.65 -11.38 -16.32
C THR A 148 9.74 -11.03 -15.31
N GLN A 149 9.99 -9.74 -15.10
CA GLN A 149 11.01 -9.26 -14.15
C GLN A 149 10.61 -9.55 -12.70
N LEU A 150 9.31 -9.42 -12.40
CA LEU A 150 8.73 -9.69 -11.08
C LEU A 150 8.04 -11.07 -11.01
N ALA A 151 8.54 -12.05 -11.77
CA ALA A 151 7.97 -13.38 -11.78
C ALA A 151 7.96 -14.02 -10.37
N ASN A 152 6.90 -14.73 -10.06
CA ASN A 152 6.64 -15.34 -8.76
C ASN A 152 6.49 -14.34 -7.58
N MET A 153 6.35 -13.05 -7.87
CA MET A 153 6.02 -12.07 -6.88
C MET A 153 4.69 -12.42 -6.18
N ASN A 154 4.58 -12.10 -4.92
CA ASN A 154 3.39 -12.31 -4.10
C ASN A 154 2.94 -10.98 -3.45
N HIS A 155 1.68 -10.83 -3.13
CA HIS A 155 0.99 -9.74 -2.43
C HIS A 155 1.37 -8.31 -2.86
N GLN A 156 2.52 -7.77 -2.45
CA GLN A 156 2.82 -6.35 -2.51
C GLN A 156 4.26 -6.06 -2.96
N LEU A 157 4.44 -4.88 -3.53
CA LEU A 157 5.74 -4.26 -3.81
C LEU A 157 5.80 -2.87 -3.18
N THR A 158 6.99 -2.32 -3.01
CA THR A 158 7.21 -0.92 -2.63
C THR A 158 8.20 -0.25 -3.59
N ILE A 159 8.06 1.08 -3.73
CA ILE A 159 8.89 1.88 -4.64
C ILE A 159 9.82 2.75 -3.82
N LEU A 160 11.11 2.67 -4.08
CA LEU A 160 12.15 3.44 -3.44
C LEU A 160 12.29 4.83 -4.11
N PRO A 161 12.95 5.79 -3.44
CA PRO A 161 13.15 7.14 -3.99
C PRO A 161 13.92 7.21 -5.31
N ASP A 162 14.71 6.19 -5.62
CA ASP A 162 15.47 6.05 -6.88
C ASP A 162 14.70 5.24 -7.93
N GLU A 163 13.39 5.03 -7.73
CA GLU A 163 12.50 4.20 -8.56
C GLU A 163 12.87 2.70 -8.58
N THR A 164 13.74 2.24 -7.70
CA THR A 164 13.93 0.81 -7.45
C THR A 164 12.64 0.22 -6.90
N VAL A 165 12.28 -0.98 -7.35
CA VAL A 165 11.12 -1.72 -6.87
C VAL A 165 11.59 -2.82 -5.94
N ALA A 166 11.24 -2.75 -4.66
CA ALA A 166 11.46 -3.84 -3.72
C ALA A 166 10.21 -4.74 -3.67
N PHE A 167 10.44 -6.05 -3.69
CA PHE A 167 9.41 -7.06 -3.72
C PHE A 167 9.92 -8.38 -3.15
N TYR A 168 9.06 -9.34 -2.97
CA TYR A 168 9.43 -10.72 -2.65
C TYR A 168 8.81 -11.69 -3.63
N ALA A 169 9.53 -12.76 -3.89
CA ALA A 169 9.15 -13.76 -4.89
C ALA A 169 9.42 -15.17 -4.41
N TYR A 170 8.45 -16.05 -4.63
CA TYR A 170 8.55 -17.44 -4.24
C TYR A 170 9.71 -18.15 -4.95
N ASN A 171 10.53 -18.85 -4.17
CA ASN A 171 11.64 -19.68 -4.62
C ASN A 171 11.30 -21.17 -4.37
N SER A 172 10.93 -21.87 -5.43
CA SER A 172 10.51 -23.28 -5.35
C SER A 172 11.61 -24.25 -4.94
N GLN A 173 12.88 -23.84 -5.01
CA GLN A 173 14.01 -24.70 -4.61
C GLN A 173 14.12 -24.83 -3.09
N ILE A 174 13.66 -23.84 -2.37
CA ILE A 174 13.74 -23.77 -0.91
C ILE A 174 12.37 -23.74 -0.23
N GLY A 175 11.29 -23.56 -0.99
CA GLY A 175 9.93 -23.51 -0.46
C GLY A 175 9.60 -22.25 0.37
N CYS A 176 10.26 -21.13 0.06
CA CYS A 176 10.13 -19.87 0.76
C CYS A 176 10.31 -18.70 -0.22
N GLU A 177 10.08 -17.47 0.17
CA GLU A 177 10.32 -16.31 -0.65
C GLU A 177 11.74 -15.75 -0.51
N ASP A 178 12.23 -15.19 -1.62
CA ASP A 178 13.40 -14.31 -1.66
C ASP A 178 12.94 -12.84 -1.63
N VAL A 179 13.57 -12.01 -0.80
CA VAL A 179 13.47 -10.56 -0.87
C VAL A 179 14.38 -10.05 -1.98
N LYS A 180 13.84 -9.25 -2.88
CA LYS A 180 14.47 -8.83 -4.13
C LYS A 180 14.27 -7.34 -4.40
N GLU A 181 15.18 -6.78 -5.17
CA GLU A 181 15.04 -5.46 -5.77
C GLU A 181 15.17 -5.53 -7.29
N MET A 182 14.35 -4.75 -7.98
CA MET A 182 14.50 -4.48 -9.41
C MET A 182 14.93 -3.02 -9.59
N ALA A 183 16.08 -2.80 -10.19
CA ALA A 183 16.56 -1.46 -10.54
C ALA A 183 15.72 -0.84 -11.67
N PRO A 184 15.75 0.49 -11.87
CA PRO A 184 15.00 1.17 -12.93
C PRO A 184 15.32 0.68 -14.36
N ASP A 185 16.49 0.10 -14.59
CA ASP A 185 16.88 -0.52 -15.86
C ASP A 185 16.31 -1.94 -16.05
N GLY A 186 15.55 -2.45 -15.08
CA GLY A 186 14.94 -3.77 -15.10
C GLY A 186 15.82 -4.90 -14.56
N GLY A 187 17.07 -4.59 -14.14
CA GLY A 187 17.97 -5.57 -13.52
C GLY A 187 17.46 -6.01 -12.14
N VAL A 188 17.27 -7.33 -11.92
CA VAL A 188 16.79 -7.88 -10.67
C VAL A 188 17.92 -8.51 -9.86
N LYS A 189 18.02 -8.18 -8.58
CA LYS A 189 18.92 -8.83 -7.60
C LYS A 189 18.14 -9.42 -6.44
N THR A 190 18.61 -10.54 -5.90
CA THR A 190 18.16 -11.07 -4.62
C THR A 190 18.99 -10.43 -3.51
N LEU A 191 18.32 -9.90 -2.49
CA LEU A 191 18.98 -9.37 -1.29
C LEU A 191 19.26 -10.52 -0.31
N VAL A 192 18.21 -11.26 0.04
CA VAL A 192 18.29 -12.37 1.00
C VAL A 192 17.09 -13.30 0.81
N ASN A 193 17.21 -14.54 1.23
CA ASN A 193 16.08 -15.42 1.43
C ASN A 193 15.44 -15.19 2.80
N ALA A 194 14.12 -15.22 2.91
CA ALA A 194 13.40 -14.93 4.15
C ALA A 194 13.80 -15.87 5.30
N GLN A 195 13.91 -17.20 5.08
CA GLN A 195 14.38 -18.13 6.11
C GLN A 195 15.76 -17.74 6.67
N ALA A 196 16.67 -17.32 5.78
CA ALA A 196 18.02 -16.88 6.20
C ALA A 196 17.98 -15.58 6.99
N ALA A 197 17.11 -14.62 6.58
CA ALA A 197 16.93 -13.36 7.27
C ALA A 197 16.32 -13.55 8.66
N GLU A 198 15.37 -14.44 8.80
CA GLU A 198 14.64 -14.76 10.03
C GLU A 198 15.42 -15.69 10.97
N GLY A 199 16.35 -16.47 10.45
CA GLY A 199 16.97 -17.59 11.17
C GLY A 199 15.98 -18.76 11.37
N SER A 200 15.00 -18.91 10.48
CA SER A 200 13.92 -19.89 10.52
C SER A 200 14.14 -21.05 9.53
N THR A 201 13.22 -21.99 9.52
CA THR A 201 13.14 -23.07 8.54
C THR A 201 11.68 -23.41 8.27
N GLY A 202 11.36 -23.95 7.10
CA GLY A 202 10.00 -24.33 6.72
C GLY A 202 9.45 -23.44 5.61
N SER A 203 8.13 -23.42 5.44
CA SER A 203 7.48 -22.52 4.50
C SER A 203 7.53 -21.08 5.00
N CYS A 204 7.47 -20.15 4.08
CA CYS A 204 7.29 -18.73 4.35
C CYS A 204 6.03 -18.26 3.64
N HIS A 205 5.44 -17.19 4.15
CA HIS A 205 4.33 -16.48 3.51
C HIS A 205 4.50 -14.98 3.76
N LEU A 206 5.37 -14.37 2.96
CA LEU A 206 5.57 -12.92 3.04
C LEU A 206 4.34 -12.23 2.46
N ASN A 207 3.80 -11.27 3.19
CA ASN A 207 2.58 -10.58 2.79
C ASN A 207 2.67 -9.05 2.84
N ASN A 208 3.82 -8.51 3.22
CA ASN A 208 4.11 -7.08 3.15
C ASN A 208 5.61 -6.83 3.01
N ILE A 209 5.95 -5.77 2.30
CA ILE A 209 7.30 -5.18 2.25
C ILE A 209 7.20 -3.67 2.21
N GLU A 210 8.01 -2.99 3.00
CA GLU A 210 8.10 -1.53 3.03
C GLU A 210 9.55 -1.07 3.14
N TYR A 211 9.85 0.03 2.46
CA TYR A 211 11.16 0.67 2.49
C TYR A 211 11.21 1.79 3.53
N SER A 212 12.23 1.78 4.36
CA SER A 212 12.55 2.85 5.31
C SER A 212 13.59 3.80 4.73
N ALA A 213 13.16 4.98 4.29
CA ALA A 213 14.07 6.02 3.79
C ALA A 213 14.93 6.65 4.91
N MET A 214 14.67 6.36 6.18
CA MET A 214 15.40 6.90 7.32
C MET A 214 16.80 6.27 7.50
N ASP A 215 16.92 5.00 7.12
CA ASP A 215 18.15 4.23 7.30
C ASP A 215 18.47 3.29 6.14
N ASP A 216 17.82 3.49 5.00
CA ASP A 216 18.02 2.71 3.76
C ASP A 216 17.88 1.20 4.00
N THR A 217 16.76 0.80 4.61
CA THR A 217 16.46 -0.58 4.96
C THR A 217 15.09 -1.00 4.42
N GLU A 218 14.84 -2.30 4.39
CA GLU A 218 13.54 -2.88 4.09
C GLU A 218 12.97 -3.61 5.30
N VAL A 219 11.66 -3.52 5.48
CA VAL A 219 10.90 -4.22 6.51
C VAL A 219 9.88 -5.11 5.83
N PHE A 220 9.86 -6.38 6.17
CA PHE A 220 8.87 -7.31 5.65
C PHE A 220 8.21 -8.12 6.77
N SER A 221 7.01 -8.63 6.52
CA SER A 221 6.33 -9.55 7.43
C SER A 221 6.18 -10.93 6.83
N ASP A 222 6.36 -11.96 7.66
CA ASP A 222 6.08 -13.36 7.35
C ASP A 222 4.94 -13.87 8.24
N LEU A 223 3.85 -14.27 7.57
CA LEU A 223 2.66 -14.83 8.20
C LEU A 223 2.93 -16.18 8.84
N ASP A 224 3.64 -17.08 8.13
CA ASP A 224 3.88 -18.45 8.57
C ASP A 224 4.74 -18.50 9.84
N HIS A 225 5.71 -17.61 9.95
CA HIS A 225 6.56 -17.50 11.13
C HIS A 225 6.08 -16.44 12.13
N ASN A 226 4.99 -15.73 11.82
CA ASN A 226 4.40 -14.68 12.65
C ASN A 226 5.44 -13.65 13.11
N CYS A 227 6.27 -13.17 12.18
CA CYS A 227 7.34 -12.24 12.47
C CYS A 227 7.38 -11.05 11.52
N VAL A 228 8.05 -9.99 11.98
CA VAL A 228 8.46 -8.85 11.20
C VAL A 228 9.97 -8.77 11.22
N VAL A 229 10.57 -8.57 10.05
CA VAL A 229 12.02 -8.59 9.86
C VAL A 229 12.47 -7.29 9.20
N LYS A 230 13.52 -6.69 9.73
CA LYS A 230 14.21 -5.55 9.12
C LYS A 230 15.56 -6.01 8.58
N ILE A 231 15.82 -5.67 7.32
CA ILE A 231 17.07 -5.99 6.63
C ILE A 231 17.69 -4.73 6.02
N GLY A 232 19.02 -4.71 5.95
CA GLY A 232 19.73 -3.76 5.12
C GLY A 232 19.65 -4.15 3.65
N ARG A 233 19.85 -3.19 2.73
CA ARG A 233 19.93 -3.45 1.29
C ARG A 233 21.15 -4.30 0.87
N ASP A 234 22.04 -4.61 1.83
CA ASP A 234 23.10 -5.62 1.70
C ASP A 234 22.65 -7.04 2.07
N GLY A 235 21.36 -7.21 2.41
CA GLY A 235 20.73 -8.47 2.78
C GLY A 235 20.98 -8.91 4.22
N LYS A 236 21.65 -8.07 5.04
CA LYS A 236 21.90 -8.42 6.45
C LYS A 236 20.70 -8.09 7.31
N THR A 237 20.31 -9.02 8.17
CA THR A 237 19.27 -8.81 9.16
C THR A 237 19.71 -7.79 10.22
N VAL A 238 18.89 -6.78 10.41
CA VAL A 238 19.04 -5.77 11.49
C VAL A 238 18.39 -6.29 12.77
N TRP A 239 17.13 -6.74 12.65
CA TRP A 239 16.40 -7.37 13.74
C TRP A 239 15.25 -8.26 13.22
N VAL A 240 14.84 -9.21 14.08
CA VAL A 240 13.64 -10.04 13.93
C VAL A 240 12.75 -9.79 15.13
N LEU A 241 11.49 -9.46 14.89
CA LEU A 241 10.52 -9.14 15.92
C LEU A 241 9.36 -10.14 15.86
N ASN A 242 8.89 -10.56 17.05
CA ASN A 242 7.92 -11.64 17.18
C ASN A 242 8.45 -12.96 16.56
N GLY A 243 7.62 -13.99 16.45
CA GLY A 243 8.10 -15.29 15.96
C GLY A 243 9.07 -16.02 16.92
N THR A 244 9.56 -17.18 16.48
CA THR A 244 10.35 -18.10 17.33
C THR A 244 11.83 -17.71 17.46
N THR A 245 12.34 -16.89 16.56
CA THR A 245 13.76 -16.49 16.49
C THR A 245 14.00 -15.09 17.05
N SER A 246 12.94 -14.37 17.41
CA SER A 246 13.06 -13.06 18.02
C SER A 246 13.80 -13.12 19.37
N ASN A 247 14.67 -12.14 19.59
CA ASN A 247 15.30 -11.92 20.89
C ASN A 247 14.72 -10.74 21.67
N PHE A 248 13.59 -10.20 21.18
CA PHE A 248 12.84 -9.17 21.89
C PHE A 248 11.87 -9.78 22.89
N THR A 249 11.63 -9.06 23.98
CA THR A 249 10.64 -9.35 25.01
C THR A 249 9.62 -8.21 25.11
N GLY A 250 8.50 -8.43 25.77
CA GLY A 250 7.47 -7.40 25.96
C GLY A 250 6.21 -7.71 25.18
N ASP A 251 5.68 -6.73 24.45
CA ASP A 251 4.45 -6.93 23.72
C ASP A 251 4.61 -7.86 22.50
N THR A 252 3.54 -8.54 22.16
CA THR A 252 3.47 -9.46 21.02
C THR A 252 2.05 -9.42 20.44
N TRP A 253 1.88 -9.96 19.24
CA TRP A 253 0.57 -10.15 18.61
C TRP A 253 0.33 -11.63 18.26
N ALA A 254 -0.95 -11.98 18.12
CA ALA A 254 -1.35 -13.39 17.99
C ALA A 254 -1.08 -14.01 16.61
N GLY A 255 -0.66 -13.19 15.63
CA GLY A 255 -0.40 -13.64 14.27
C GLY A 255 -1.46 -13.21 13.26
N GLY A 256 -1.19 -13.52 12.00
CA GLY A 256 -2.04 -13.12 10.89
C GLY A 256 -1.85 -11.67 10.48
N GLN A 257 -0.67 -11.09 10.72
CA GLN A 257 -0.38 -9.71 10.35
C GLN A 257 -0.29 -9.54 8.81
N HIS A 258 -0.70 -8.36 8.35
CA HIS A 258 -0.51 -7.85 7.01
C HIS A 258 0.10 -6.45 7.09
N GLY A 259 -0.28 -5.53 6.25
CA GLY A 259 0.25 -4.19 6.08
C GLY A 259 1.09 -3.63 7.22
N ILE A 260 2.30 -3.20 6.91
CA ILE A 260 3.21 -2.52 7.83
C ILE A 260 3.44 -1.11 7.31
N HIS A 261 3.53 -0.13 8.20
CA HIS A 261 4.00 1.20 7.86
C HIS A 261 5.06 1.64 8.86
N VAL A 262 6.28 1.89 8.35
CA VAL A 262 7.44 2.30 9.16
C VAL A 262 7.31 3.76 9.54
N LEU A 263 7.34 4.07 10.84
CA LEU A 263 7.19 5.41 11.39
C LEU A 263 8.52 6.01 11.86
N GLY A 264 9.47 5.16 12.22
CA GLY A 264 10.76 5.54 12.78
C GLY A 264 11.79 4.42 12.61
N LEU A 265 13.01 4.64 13.09
CA LEU A 265 14.07 3.62 13.06
C LEU A 265 13.66 2.37 13.86
N ASP A 266 12.86 2.57 14.89
CA ASP A 266 12.45 1.61 15.90
C ASP A 266 10.94 1.67 16.19
N ASP A 267 10.15 2.19 15.24
CA ASP A 267 8.73 2.46 15.40
C ASP A 267 7.98 2.12 14.11
N PHE A 268 6.92 1.34 14.22
CA PHE A 268 6.07 0.98 13.08
C PHE A 268 4.63 0.70 13.53
N VAL A 269 3.70 0.83 12.60
CA VAL A 269 2.32 0.38 12.77
C VAL A 269 2.07 -0.82 11.86
N ILE A 270 1.27 -1.78 12.33
CA ILE A 270 0.98 -3.04 11.63
C ILE A 270 -0.51 -3.34 11.71
N PHE A 271 -1.06 -3.88 10.64
CA PHE A 271 -2.40 -4.45 10.62
C PHE A 271 -2.35 -5.90 11.11
N ASN A 272 -3.03 -6.19 12.21
CA ASN A 272 -3.12 -7.53 12.79
C ASN A 272 -4.52 -8.12 12.55
N ASN A 273 -4.59 -9.19 11.76
CA ASN A 273 -5.84 -9.89 11.47
C ASN A 273 -6.37 -10.69 12.67
N GLU A 274 -5.55 -10.91 13.71
CA GLU A 274 -5.89 -11.73 14.89
C GLU A 274 -6.42 -13.14 14.52
N ASN A 275 -5.78 -13.79 13.57
CA ASN A 275 -6.10 -15.18 13.26
C ASN A 275 -5.70 -16.06 14.44
N ALA A 276 -6.65 -16.55 15.20
CA ALA A 276 -6.50 -17.21 16.48
C ALA A 276 -5.80 -18.60 16.45
N THR A 277 -5.12 -18.95 15.36
CA THR A 277 -4.31 -20.15 15.28
C THR A 277 -2.91 -19.82 14.77
N ALA A 278 -2.06 -19.30 15.67
CA ALA A 278 -0.63 -19.38 15.48
C ALA A 278 -0.26 -20.86 15.29
N GLY A 279 0.17 -21.24 14.08
CA GLY A 279 0.69 -22.59 13.80
C GLY A 279 -0.24 -23.55 13.04
N GLY A 280 -1.33 -23.08 12.44
CA GLY A 280 -2.10 -23.89 11.49
C GLY A 280 -1.47 -23.85 10.10
N PRO A 281 -1.48 -24.96 9.32
CA PRO A 281 -0.97 -24.95 7.95
C PRO A 281 -1.74 -23.95 7.10
N VAL A 282 -1.01 -23.17 6.30
CA VAL A 282 -1.53 -22.21 5.33
C VAL A 282 -2.52 -22.89 4.39
N GLY A 283 -3.72 -22.35 4.25
CA GLY A 283 -4.79 -22.89 3.39
C GLY A 283 -6.10 -23.13 4.11
N GLY A 284 -6.13 -22.98 5.43
CA GLY A 284 -7.39 -22.90 6.14
C GLY A 284 -8.05 -21.56 5.85
N THR A 285 -9.28 -21.57 5.36
CA THR A 285 -10.21 -20.47 5.53
C THR A 285 -10.41 -20.34 7.05
N GLY A 286 -9.41 -19.75 7.71
CA GLY A 286 -9.37 -19.57 9.14
C GLY A 286 -10.48 -18.59 9.51
N GLY A 287 -11.64 -19.12 9.85
CA GLY A 287 -12.62 -18.38 10.59
C GLY A 287 -12.08 -18.08 11.99
N GLY A 288 -11.07 -17.22 12.08
CA GLY A 288 -10.65 -16.65 13.36
C GLY A 288 -11.81 -15.82 13.91
N ASN A 289 -12.30 -16.15 15.08
CA ASN A 289 -13.24 -15.30 15.81
C ASN A 289 -12.55 -14.06 16.40
N GLY A 290 -11.34 -13.72 15.91
CA GLY A 290 -10.54 -12.59 16.36
C GLY A 290 -11.04 -11.27 15.75
N GLN A 291 -10.96 -10.22 16.52
CA GLN A 291 -11.21 -8.86 16.06
C GLN A 291 -9.93 -8.28 15.46
N SER A 292 -9.96 -8.00 14.15
CA SER A 292 -8.82 -7.36 13.48
C SER A 292 -8.57 -5.96 14.04
N MET A 293 -7.31 -5.54 14.07
CA MET A 293 -6.89 -4.30 14.71
C MET A 293 -5.63 -3.73 14.06
N ALA A 294 -5.42 -2.44 14.26
CA ALA A 294 -4.13 -1.81 14.04
C ALA A 294 -3.36 -1.66 15.34
N ILE A 295 -2.06 -1.88 15.32
CA ILE A 295 -1.17 -1.74 16.49
C ILE A 295 0.10 -0.98 16.10
N GLU A 296 0.56 -0.09 16.99
CA GLU A 296 1.85 0.59 16.88
C GLU A 296 2.80 0.03 17.92
N GLU A 297 3.96 -0.44 17.48
CA GLU A 297 4.99 -1.03 18.33
C GLU A 297 6.27 -0.19 18.28
N LYS A 298 6.82 0.08 19.47
CA LYS A 298 8.11 0.72 19.65
C LYS A 298 9.13 -0.25 20.18
N LEU A 299 10.33 -0.22 19.58
CA LEU A 299 11.43 -1.11 19.89
C LEU A 299 12.51 -0.38 20.71
N ASP A 300 12.85 -0.90 21.85
CA ASP A 300 14.14 -0.61 22.47
C ASP A 300 15.18 -1.60 21.92
N LEU A 301 15.96 -1.15 20.94
CA LEU A 301 16.97 -1.99 20.29
C LEU A 301 18.11 -2.40 21.22
N THR A 302 18.36 -1.63 22.30
CA THR A 302 19.41 -1.92 23.30
C THR A 302 18.90 -2.90 24.34
N GLY A 303 17.75 -2.61 24.94
CA GLY A 303 17.12 -3.45 25.96
C GLY A 303 16.40 -4.67 25.39
N LYS A 304 16.29 -4.76 24.07
CA LYS A 304 15.52 -5.81 23.37
C LYS A 304 14.10 -5.94 23.89
N MET A 305 13.41 -4.81 23.98
CA MET A 305 12.04 -4.73 24.47
C MET A 305 11.11 -4.11 23.44
N VAL A 306 9.89 -4.63 23.38
CA VAL A 306 8.77 -4.11 22.56
C VAL A 306 7.74 -3.52 23.48
N THR A 307 7.22 -2.36 23.11
CA THR A 307 6.14 -1.68 23.84
C THR A 307 5.07 -1.22 22.88
N ARG A 308 3.81 -1.57 23.16
CA ARG A 308 2.67 -1.07 22.40
C ARG A 308 2.44 0.40 22.70
N ALA A 309 2.65 1.26 21.70
CA ALA A 309 2.48 2.70 21.83
C ALA A 309 1.03 3.14 21.57
N TRP A 310 0.34 2.44 20.64
CA TRP A 310 -1.04 2.73 20.27
C TRP A 310 -1.72 1.48 19.72
N SER A 311 -3.05 1.47 19.76
CA SER A 311 -3.84 0.45 19.07
C SER A 311 -5.25 0.96 18.77
N PHE A 312 -5.83 0.44 17.68
CA PHE A 312 -7.21 0.67 17.31
C PHE A 312 -7.94 -0.65 17.06
N LYS A 313 -9.08 -0.81 17.70
CA LYS A 313 -10.06 -1.89 17.47
C LYS A 313 -11.39 -1.26 17.06
N PRO A 314 -11.94 -1.61 15.89
CA PRO A 314 -13.21 -1.04 15.46
C PRO A 314 -14.37 -1.47 16.37
N ASN A 315 -15.36 -0.60 16.50
CA ASN A 315 -16.60 -0.89 17.23
C ASN A 315 -17.80 -0.41 16.39
N PRO A 316 -18.67 -1.33 15.87
CA PRO A 316 -18.65 -2.79 16.11
C PRO A 316 -17.40 -3.48 15.59
N SER A 317 -17.10 -4.67 16.14
CA SER A 317 -15.91 -5.42 15.76
C SER A 317 -15.94 -5.89 14.30
N ILE A 318 -14.80 -5.76 13.62
CA ILE A 318 -14.59 -6.25 12.26
C ILE A 318 -13.61 -7.41 12.32
N SER A 319 -13.94 -8.50 11.63
CA SER A 319 -13.02 -9.62 11.37
C SER A 319 -12.61 -9.58 9.91
N ASN A 320 -11.34 -9.35 9.65
CA ASN A 320 -10.75 -9.31 8.32
C ASN A 320 -9.82 -10.52 8.17
N ALA A 321 -10.24 -11.54 7.40
CA ALA A 321 -9.59 -12.84 7.39
C ALA A 321 -8.25 -12.86 6.63
N VAL A 322 -8.16 -12.10 5.55
CA VAL A 322 -6.97 -12.01 4.68
C VAL A 322 -6.80 -10.58 4.17
N MET A 323 -5.59 -10.24 3.75
CA MET A 323 -5.25 -8.87 3.40
C MET A 323 -5.42 -7.92 4.60
N GLY A 324 -5.45 -6.65 4.36
CA GLY A 324 -5.52 -5.61 5.36
C GLY A 324 -4.27 -4.76 5.32
N ASP A 325 -4.44 -3.48 5.61
CA ASP A 325 -3.32 -2.53 5.53
C ASP A 325 -3.50 -1.41 6.54
N VAL A 326 -2.42 -0.70 6.82
CA VAL A 326 -2.41 0.42 7.75
C VAL A 326 -1.41 1.47 7.29
N GLN A 327 -1.78 2.74 7.41
CA GLN A 327 -0.86 3.84 7.13
C GLN A 327 -1.07 4.98 8.11
N ARG A 328 0.00 5.41 8.81
CA ARG A 328 0.00 6.64 9.60
C ARG A 328 0.14 7.85 8.67
N LEU A 329 -0.68 8.86 8.88
CA LEU A 329 -0.72 10.08 8.10
C LEU A 329 0.02 11.21 8.80
N SER A 330 0.46 12.23 8.04
CA SER A 330 1.25 13.34 8.58
C SER A 330 0.48 14.26 9.54
N ASN A 331 -0.86 14.21 9.56
CA ASN A 331 -1.68 14.89 10.57
C ASN A 331 -1.82 14.09 11.88
N GLY A 332 -1.22 12.89 11.96
CA GLY A 332 -1.30 12.00 13.11
C GLY A 332 -2.43 10.97 13.05
N ASN A 333 -3.35 11.08 12.10
CA ASN A 333 -4.38 10.06 11.87
C ASN A 333 -3.78 8.77 11.32
N THR A 334 -4.52 7.69 11.42
CA THR A 334 -4.16 6.38 10.85
C THR A 334 -5.27 5.89 9.95
N ILE A 335 -4.93 5.51 8.71
CA ILE A 335 -5.83 4.73 7.87
C ILE A 335 -5.71 3.27 8.28
N VAL A 336 -6.84 2.61 8.51
CA VAL A 336 -6.94 1.18 8.82
C VAL A 336 -7.85 0.52 7.81
N ALA A 337 -7.29 -0.35 6.98
CA ALA A 337 -7.98 -0.97 5.85
C ALA A 337 -8.37 -2.42 6.18
N PHE A 338 -9.66 -2.68 6.33
CA PHE A 338 -10.25 -4.00 6.50
C PHE A 338 -10.66 -4.55 5.13
N SER A 339 -9.67 -4.92 4.34
CA SER A 339 -9.77 -5.16 2.89
C SER A 339 -10.89 -6.12 2.50
N THR A 340 -10.92 -7.35 3.07
CA THR A 340 -11.93 -8.36 2.75
C THR A 340 -13.26 -8.15 3.46
N ALA A 341 -13.28 -7.31 4.49
CA ALA A 341 -14.52 -6.86 5.12
C ALA A 341 -15.14 -5.66 4.39
N GLY A 342 -14.44 -5.07 3.42
CA GLY A 342 -14.94 -3.96 2.61
C GLY A 342 -15.12 -2.67 3.39
N ALA A 343 -14.27 -2.40 4.38
CA ALA A 343 -14.29 -1.19 5.20
C ALA A 343 -12.91 -0.59 5.35
N LEU A 344 -12.84 0.74 5.39
CA LEU A 344 -11.62 1.50 5.63
C LEU A 344 -11.94 2.67 6.55
N ASP A 345 -11.24 2.73 7.69
CA ASP A 345 -11.40 3.78 8.68
C ASP A 345 -10.21 4.74 8.65
N GLU A 346 -10.48 6.04 8.65
CA GLU A 346 -9.52 7.04 9.08
C GLU A 346 -9.77 7.33 10.56
N VAL A 347 -8.74 7.12 11.39
CA VAL A 347 -8.82 7.13 12.84
C VAL A 347 -7.89 8.20 13.40
N ASP A 348 -8.37 9.04 14.32
CA ASP A 348 -7.54 10.04 15.00
C ASP A 348 -6.57 9.37 16.00
N SER A 349 -5.63 10.15 16.55
CA SER A 349 -4.65 9.66 17.53
C SER A 349 -5.29 9.16 18.84
N SER A 350 -6.55 9.51 19.10
CA SER A 350 -7.31 9.07 20.28
C SER A 350 -8.10 7.78 20.04
N GLY A 351 -8.11 7.26 18.79
CA GLY A 351 -8.85 6.07 18.41
C GLY A 351 -10.30 6.33 17.97
N ASN A 352 -10.67 7.58 17.65
CA ASN A 352 -12.00 7.87 17.11
C ASN A 352 -11.97 7.81 15.59
N VAL A 353 -12.97 7.17 14.98
CA VAL A 353 -13.16 7.18 13.54
C VAL A 353 -13.64 8.56 13.11
N VAL A 354 -12.88 9.23 12.25
CA VAL A 354 -13.22 10.56 11.72
C VAL A 354 -13.84 10.48 10.34
N GLN A 355 -13.50 9.43 9.57
CA GLN A 355 -14.08 9.13 8.27
C GLN A 355 -14.06 7.62 8.03
N GLU A 356 -15.08 7.10 7.35
CA GLU A 356 -15.20 5.71 6.94
C GLU A 356 -15.56 5.61 5.45
N LEU A 357 -14.91 4.71 4.75
CA LEU A 357 -15.28 4.26 3.41
C LEU A 357 -15.75 2.81 3.47
N THR A 358 -16.89 2.52 2.84
CA THR A 358 -17.41 1.14 2.75
C THR A 358 -17.68 0.74 1.32
N TRP A 359 -17.26 -0.48 1.00
CA TRP A 359 -17.49 -1.14 -0.28
C TRP A 359 -18.78 -1.97 -0.23
N PRO A 360 -19.40 -2.28 -1.38
CA PRO A 360 -20.58 -3.15 -1.41
C PRO A 360 -20.31 -4.50 -0.76
N LEU A 361 -21.33 -5.09 -0.18
CA LEU A 361 -21.24 -6.43 0.43
C LEU A 361 -20.66 -7.46 -0.54
N GLY A 362 -19.60 -8.14 -0.11
CA GLY A 362 -18.87 -9.12 -0.92
C GLY A 362 -17.83 -8.53 -1.87
N ALA A 363 -17.70 -7.21 -1.94
CA ALA A 363 -16.57 -6.57 -2.60
C ALA A 363 -15.43 -6.40 -1.60
N SER A 364 -14.21 -6.55 -2.09
CA SER A 364 -12.99 -6.37 -1.31
C SER A 364 -11.98 -5.58 -2.12
N PHE A 365 -11.01 -4.98 -1.44
CA PHE A 365 -9.95 -4.18 -2.04
C PHE A 365 -8.58 -4.65 -1.59
N GLY A 366 -7.54 -4.27 -2.33
CA GLY A 366 -6.16 -4.62 -2.06
C GLY A 366 -5.50 -3.77 -0.97
N TYR A 367 -4.18 -3.74 -1.01
CA TYR A 367 -3.39 -2.81 -0.20
C TYR A 367 -3.67 -1.36 -0.60
N ILE A 368 -3.43 -0.45 0.33
CA ILE A 368 -3.74 0.98 0.17
C ILE A 368 -2.49 1.84 0.16
N GLU A 369 -2.58 3.01 -0.47
CA GLU A 369 -1.65 4.12 -0.28
C GLU A 369 -2.46 5.42 -0.19
N LYS A 370 -2.23 6.22 0.86
CA LYS A 370 -2.85 7.54 1.02
C LYS A 370 -1.81 8.62 0.78
N ARG A 371 -2.09 9.54 -0.15
CA ARG A 371 -1.20 10.65 -0.51
C ARG A 371 -1.91 12.00 -0.40
N ALA A 372 -1.19 13.02 0.04
CA ALA A 372 -1.69 14.39 0.06
C ALA A 372 -1.84 14.98 -1.36
N THR A 373 -1.02 14.52 -2.29
CA THR A 373 -0.96 15.00 -3.67
C THR A 373 -0.66 13.86 -4.63
N LEU A 374 -1.10 14.01 -5.88
CA LEU A 374 -0.76 13.10 -6.99
C LEU A 374 0.48 13.57 -7.78
N TYR A 375 1.14 14.62 -7.35
CA TYR A 375 2.33 15.17 -8.00
C TYR A 375 3.55 14.99 -7.10
N GLY A 376 4.63 14.42 -7.69
CA GLY A 376 5.91 14.25 -7.02
C GLY A 376 5.91 13.20 -5.91
N PRO A 377 6.98 13.20 -5.09
CA PRO A 377 7.16 12.17 -4.08
C PRO A 377 6.05 12.20 -3.01
N PRO A 378 5.80 11.05 -2.36
CA PRO A 378 4.89 11.02 -1.22
C PRO A 378 5.40 11.96 -0.12
N PRO A 379 4.51 12.52 0.69
CA PRO A 379 4.92 13.31 1.84
C PRO A 379 5.80 12.46 2.77
N LYS A 380 6.83 13.11 3.30
CA LYS A 380 7.76 12.49 4.26
C LYS A 380 7.09 12.34 5.62
#